data_4f020192ec0f35c9927f3001efdccb11
#
_entry.id   4f020192ec0f35c9927f3001efdccb11
#
_cell.length_a   1.000
_cell.length_b   1.000
_cell.length_c   1.000
_cell.angle_alpha   90.00
_cell.angle_beta   90.00
_cell.angle_gamma   90.00
#
_symmetry.space_group_name_H-M   'P 1'
#
loop_
_entity.id
_entity.type
_entity.pdbx_description
1 polymer ?
#
loop_
_entity_poly.entity_id
_entity_poly.type
_entity_poly.pdbx_seq_one_letter_code
_entity_poly.pdbx_strand_id
1 'polypeptide(L)'
;FKGGSVVSGKGVRRADLLVEGEKVVSLGRGIKAEEDRTIDVSGCVLFPGFIDAHTHFDLEVAGTVTADDFASGSRAALRGGTTTVIDFACPNKGESLASGLGRWREKAVGKTFCDYGFHMTIDDWNEGVRAELPEMFAQGISSFKLYMTYPAMLLGDRDLYWALKELKTLGGICGVHCENAGVINGMVAEKKAAGELSPASHPQTRPPYLEAEAVGRLLRIAQAAQAPVIIVHLTNGEAL
;
A
#
# COMPACT_ATOMS: atom_id res chain seq x y z
N PHE A 1 -15.37 -24.75 -12.19
CA PHE A 1 -15.70 -23.68 -13.14
C PHE A 1 -15.47 -24.19 -14.55
N LYS A 2 -16.49 -24.11 -15.42
CA LYS A 2 -16.44 -24.68 -16.78
C LYS A 2 -16.69 -23.65 -17.87
N GLY A 3 -15.96 -23.79 -18.99
CA GLY A 3 -16.25 -23.08 -20.25
C GLY A 3 -15.69 -21.65 -20.33
N GLY A 4 -14.97 -21.15 -19.33
CA GLY A 4 -14.42 -19.82 -19.30
C GLY A 4 -13.05 -19.67 -19.95
N SER A 5 -12.51 -18.44 -19.90
CA SER A 5 -11.13 -18.12 -20.25
C SER A 5 -10.34 -17.81 -18.99
N VAL A 6 -9.31 -18.59 -18.70
CA VAL A 6 -8.51 -18.46 -17.49
C VAL A 6 -7.27 -17.62 -17.76
N VAL A 7 -7.05 -16.59 -16.96
CA VAL A 7 -5.88 -15.72 -16.99
C VAL A 7 -4.81 -16.24 -16.04
N SER A 8 -3.58 -16.24 -16.47
CA SER A 8 -2.39 -16.58 -15.66
C SER A 8 -1.19 -15.76 -16.12
N GLY A 9 -0.07 -15.82 -15.39
CA GLY A 9 1.19 -15.20 -15.84
C GLY A 9 1.71 -15.70 -17.20
N LYS A 10 1.15 -16.78 -17.74
CA LYS A 10 1.48 -17.34 -19.08
C LYS A 10 0.51 -16.89 -20.18
N GLY A 11 -0.43 -16.00 -19.86
CA GLY A 11 -1.46 -15.50 -20.77
C GLY A 11 -2.86 -16.05 -20.49
N VAL A 12 -3.75 -15.87 -21.46
CA VAL A 12 -5.17 -16.24 -21.40
C VAL A 12 -5.42 -17.51 -22.19
N ARG A 13 -6.12 -18.49 -21.61
CA ARG A 13 -6.50 -19.71 -22.32
C ARG A 13 -7.90 -20.18 -21.94
N ARG A 14 -8.64 -20.74 -22.90
CA ARG A 14 -9.93 -21.38 -22.61
C ARG A 14 -9.69 -22.71 -21.90
N ALA A 15 -10.19 -22.83 -20.68
CA ALA A 15 -9.99 -24.00 -19.83
C ALA A 15 -11.07 -24.09 -18.74
N ASP A 16 -11.29 -25.31 -18.25
CA ASP A 16 -12.00 -25.56 -17.00
C ASP A 16 -11.00 -25.46 -15.83
N LEU A 17 -11.49 -25.07 -14.66
CA LEU A 17 -10.69 -24.90 -13.45
C LEU A 17 -11.37 -25.68 -12.32
N LEU A 18 -10.64 -26.61 -11.71
CA LEU A 18 -11.09 -27.38 -10.55
C LEU A 18 -10.43 -26.81 -9.29
N VAL A 19 -11.27 -26.55 -8.28
CA VAL A 19 -10.85 -26.11 -6.94
C VAL A 19 -11.29 -27.16 -5.93
N GLU A 20 -10.37 -27.57 -5.08
CA GLU A 20 -10.64 -28.43 -3.92
C GLU A 20 -10.15 -27.73 -2.65
N GLY A 21 -11.07 -27.50 -1.71
CA GLY A 21 -10.79 -26.66 -0.56
C GLY A 21 -10.40 -25.23 -1.01
N GLU A 22 -9.22 -24.80 -0.64
CA GLU A 22 -8.70 -23.44 -0.95
C GLU A 22 -7.70 -23.42 -2.11
N LYS A 23 -7.57 -24.52 -2.88
CA LYS A 23 -6.52 -24.66 -3.88
C LYS A 23 -7.06 -25.01 -5.25
N VAL A 24 -6.46 -24.44 -6.28
CA VAL A 24 -6.62 -24.86 -7.66
C VAL A 24 -5.84 -26.16 -7.85
N VAL A 25 -6.54 -27.29 -8.06
CA VAL A 25 -5.92 -28.61 -8.21
C VAL A 25 -5.78 -29.04 -9.66
N SER A 26 -6.59 -28.50 -10.56
CA SER A 26 -6.49 -28.82 -11.98
C SER A 26 -6.92 -27.66 -12.87
N LEU A 27 -6.24 -27.55 -14.02
CA LEU A 27 -6.53 -26.57 -15.05
C LEU A 27 -6.36 -27.22 -16.44
N GLY A 28 -7.48 -27.39 -17.16
CA GLY A 28 -7.49 -28.10 -18.43
C GLY A 28 -8.83 -28.07 -19.12
N ARG A 29 -9.04 -28.93 -20.12
CA ARG A 29 -10.34 -29.08 -20.79
C ARG A 29 -10.99 -30.40 -20.40
N GLY A 30 -12.30 -30.40 -20.25
CA GLY A 30 -13.08 -31.61 -19.98
C GLY A 30 -12.85 -32.21 -18.59
N ILE A 31 -12.54 -31.37 -17.60
CA ILE A 31 -12.40 -31.80 -16.22
C ILE A 31 -13.77 -32.32 -15.75
N LYS A 32 -13.77 -33.54 -15.20
CA LYS A 32 -14.97 -34.16 -14.61
C LYS A 32 -15.06 -33.70 -13.15
N ALA A 33 -16.24 -33.25 -12.77
CA ALA A 33 -16.62 -32.91 -11.41
C ALA A 33 -18.08 -33.24 -11.18
N GLU A 34 -18.50 -33.27 -9.93
CA GLU A 34 -19.93 -33.45 -9.58
C GLU A 34 -20.72 -32.25 -10.11
N GLU A 35 -21.91 -32.53 -10.71
CA GLU A 35 -22.70 -31.52 -11.42
C GLU A 35 -23.22 -30.41 -10.50
N ASP A 36 -23.61 -30.77 -9.26
CA ASP A 36 -24.13 -29.85 -8.25
C ASP A 36 -23.09 -28.79 -7.78
N ARG A 37 -21.81 -29.04 -8.06
CA ARG A 37 -20.70 -28.12 -7.75
C ARG A 37 -20.08 -27.49 -9.00
N THR A 38 -20.72 -27.64 -10.15
CA THR A 38 -20.22 -27.04 -11.39
C THR A 38 -20.82 -25.65 -11.59
N ILE A 39 -19.96 -24.67 -11.79
CA ILE A 39 -20.33 -23.29 -12.14
C ILE A 39 -20.00 -23.07 -13.60
N ASP A 40 -21.02 -22.80 -14.43
CA ASP A 40 -20.83 -22.39 -15.81
C ASP A 40 -20.32 -20.94 -15.87
N VAL A 41 -19.14 -20.77 -16.42
CA VAL A 41 -18.48 -19.47 -16.63
C VAL A 41 -18.20 -19.23 -18.11
N SER A 42 -19.05 -19.82 -19.00
CA SER A 42 -18.97 -19.61 -20.43
C SER A 42 -19.11 -18.12 -20.78
N GLY A 43 -18.20 -17.60 -21.59
CA GLY A 43 -18.14 -16.16 -21.91
C GLY A 43 -17.48 -15.29 -20.84
N CYS A 44 -17.14 -15.83 -19.69
CA CYS A 44 -16.45 -15.12 -18.63
C CYS A 44 -14.91 -15.27 -18.73
N VAL A 45 -14.23 -14.32 -18.12
CA VAL A 45 -12.78 -14.37 -17.91
C VAL A 45 -12.53 -14.60 -16.42
N LEU A 46 -11.81 -15.65 -16.08
CA LEU A 46 -11.45 -16.01 -14.71
C LEU A 46 -10.07 -15.45 -14.39
N PHE A 47 -9.99 -14.61 -13.40
CA PHE A 47 -8.74 -14.09 -12.82
C PHE A 47 -8.46 -14.72 -11.47
N PRO A 48 -7.19 -14.81 -11.03
CA PRO A 48 -6.89 -14.89 -9.60
C PRO A 48 -7.53 -13.71 -8.88
N GLY A 49 -7.85 -13.86 -7.60
CA GLY A 49 -8.26 -12.73 -6.78
C GLY A 49 -7.22 -11.61 -6.84
N PHE A 50 -7.66 -10.37 -6.96
CA PHE A 50 -6.75 -9.22 -6.99
C PHE A 50 -6.17 -8.95 -5.62
N ILE A 51 -4.99 -8.34 -5.60
CA ILE A 51 -4.31 -7.85 -4.40
C ILE A 51 -4.30 -6.33 -4.48
N ASP A 52 -4.91 -5.67 -3.50
CA ASP A 52 -4.76 -4.23 -3.31
C ASP A 52 -3.67 -4.00 -2.26
N ALA A 53 -2.51 -3.57 -2.74
CA ALA A 53 -1.33 -3.35 -1.91
C ALA A 53 -1.24 -1.92 -1.35
N HIS A 54 -2.31 -1.13 -1.39
CA HIS A 54 -2.29 0.23 -0.89
C HIS A 54 -3.65 0.68 -0.37
N THR A 55 -4.00 0.25 0.83
CA THR A 55 -5.25 0.62 1.50
C THR A 55 -4.98 1.39 2.79
N HIS A 56 -5.96 2.19 3.20
CA HIS A 56 -5.93 2.95 4.45
C HIS A 56 -7.28 2.82 5.16
N PHE A 57 -7.49 1.69 5.84
CA PHE A 57 -8.68 1.44 6.63
C PHE A 57 -8.51 1.94 8.05
N ASP A 58 -9.56 2.56 8.59
CA ASP A 58 -9.60 3.01 9.98
C ASP A 58 -8.37 3.86 10.38
N LEU A 59 -7.88 4.65 9.41
CA LEU A 59 -6.72 5.52 9.59
C LEU A 59 -7.15 6.87 10.16
N GLU A 60 -6.61 7.20 11.31
CA GLU A 60 -6.74 8.54 11.90
C GLU A 60 -5.79 9.51 11.20
N VAL A 61 -6.35 10.51 10.52
CA VAL A 61 -5.58 11.50 9.74
C VAL A 61 -6.29 12.85 9.75
N ALA A 62 -5.53 13.93 9.89
CA ALA A 62 -6.02 15.31 9.85
C ALA A 62 -7.22 15.60 10.80
N GLY A 63 -7.26 14.95 11.95
CA GLY A 63 -8.34 15.12 12.96
C GLY A 63 -9.65 14.42 12.62
N THR A 64 -9.62 13.50 11.65
CA THR A 64 -10.74 12.62 11.29
C THR A 64 -10.25 11.18 11.12
N VAL A 65 -11.15 10.30 10.69
CA VAL A 65 -10.86 8.89 10.40
C VAL A 65 -11.30 8.60 8.97
N THR A 66 -10.59 7.73 8.24
CA THR A 66 -11.02 7.27 6.92
C THR A 66 -12.39 6.58 7.00
N ALA A 67 -13.21 6.75 5.95
CA ALA A 67 -14.61 6.32 5.94
C ALA A 67 -14.80 4.81 6.12
N ASP A 68 -13.87 4.01 5.60
CA ASP A 68 -13.90 2.56 5.71
C ASP A 68 -13.03 2.05 6.86
N ASP A 69 -13.59 1.15 7.65
CA ASP A 69 -12.88 0.28 8.56
C ASP A 69 -12.49 -1.04 7.85
N PHE A 70 -11.82 -1.96 8.58
CA PHE A 70 -11.43 -3.25 8.03
C PHE A 70 -12.63 -4.11 7.60
N ALA A 71 -13.78 -3.98 8.25
CA ALA A 71 -14.97 -4.74 7.89
C ALA A 71 -15.64 -4.20 6.62
N SER A 72 -15.88 -2.90 6.54
CA SER A 72 -16.54 -2.28 5.38
C SER A 72 -15.63 -2.28 4.16
N GLY A 73 -14.35 -1.90 4.31
CA GLY A 73 -13.38 -1.84 3.23
C GLY A 73 -13.06 -3.21 2.63
N SER A 74 -12.81 -4.24 3.45
CA SER A 74 -12.55 -5.59 2.93
C SER A 74 -13.77 -6.21 2.25
N ARG A 75 -14.99 -5.90 2.72
CA ARG A 75 -16.23 -6.32 2.06
C ARG A 75 -16.38 -5.64 0.70
N ALA A 76 -16.08 -4.35 0.60
CA ALA A 76 -16.07 -3.63 -0.67
C ALA A 76 -14.99 -4.20 -1.62
N ALA A 77 -13.80 -4.50 -1.12
CA ALA A 77 -12.71 -5.14 -1.88
C ALA A 77 -13.16 -6.46 -2.50
N LEU A 78 -13.76 -7.37 -1.71
CA LEU A 78 -14.30 -8.65 -2.21
C LEU A 78 -15.38 -8.45 -3.28
N ARG A 79 -16.26 -7.46 -3.14
CA ARG A 79 -17.27 -7.14 -4.16
C ARG A 79 -16.64 -6.69 -5.48
N GLY A 80 -15.45 -6.11 -5.43
CA GLY A 80 -14.64 -5.72 -6.60
C GLY A 80 -13.74 -6.83 -7.15
N GLY A 81 -13.68 -8.00 -6.47
CA GLY A 81 -12.80 -9.11 -6.87
C GLY A 81 -11.42 -9.07 -6.24
N THR A 82 -11.17 -8.16 -5.30
CA THR A 82 -9.93 -8.10 -4.52
C THR A 82 -10.04 -9.04 -3.33
N THR A 83 -9.17 -10.02 -3.24
CA THR A 83 -9.19 -11.06 -2.19
C THR A 83 -8.09 -10.90 -1.15
N THR A 84 -7.19 -9.97 -1.35
CA THR A 84 -6.12 -9.64 -0.40
C THR A 84 -5.92 -8.13 -0.37
N VAL A 85 -5.82 -7.56 0.81
CA VAL A 85 -5.48 -6.15 1.01
C VAL A 85 -4.19 -6.03 1.83
N ILE A 86 -3.37 -5.04 1.54
CA ILE A 86 -2.19 -4.72 2.35
C ILE A 86 -2.33 -3.27 2.81
N ASP A 87 -2.60 -3.12 4.10
CA ASP A 87 -2.81 -1.82 4.74
C ASP A 87 -1.52 -1.28 5.37
N PHE A 88 -1.54 -0.04 5.83
CA PHE A 88 -0.38 0.61 6.43
C PHE A 88 -0.55 0.70 7.94
N ALA A 89 0.24 -0.07 8.68
CA ALA A 89 0.36 0.12 10.12
C ALA A 89 1.14 1.42 10.38
N CYS A 90 0.45 2.42 10.92
CA CYS A 90 0.98 3.75 11.17
C CYS A 90 1.16 3.98 12.67
N PRO A 91 2.37 3.83 13.23
CA PRO A 91 2.64 4.31 14.59
C PRO A 91 2.47 5.82 14.65
N ASN A 92 2.23 6.35 15.84
CA ASN A 92 2.34 7.78 16.07
C ASN A 92 3.82 8.16 16.23
N LYS A 93 4.18 9.39 15.90
CA LYS A 93 5.56 9.87 16.05
C LYS A 93 6.07 9.67 17.46
N GLY A 94 7.23 9.03 17.59
CA GLY A 94 7.80 8.64 18.89
C GLY A 94 7.25 7.36 19.51
N GLU A 95 6.30 6.69 18.84
CA GLU A 95 5.80 5.38 19.24
C GLU A 95 6.68 4.25 18.65
N SER A 96 6.72 3.09 19.28
CA SER A 96 7.43 1.92 18.75
C SER A 96 6.71 1.33 17.54
N LEU A 97 7.46 0.73 16.61
CA LEU A 97 6.88 0.02 15.48
C LEU A 97 5.99 -1.14 15.91
N ALA A 98 6.42 -1.85 16.97
CA ALA A 98 5.67 -2.96 17.52
C ALA A 98 4.30 -2.54 18.07
N SER A 99 4.22 -1.38 18.74
CA SER A 99 2.96 -0.83 19.25
C SER A 99 2.03 -0.44 18.09
N GLY A 100 2.56 0.24 17.06
CA GLY A 100 1.81 0.58 15.87
C GLY A 100 1.25 -0.66 15.16
N LEU A 101 2.07 -1.70 14.97
CA LEU A 101 1.64 -2.97 14.36
C LEU A 101 0.55 -3.66 15.21
N GLY A 102 0.72 -3.68 16.53
CA GLY A 102 -0.27 -4.25 17.46
C GLY A 102 -1.64 -3.61 17.28
N ARG A 103 -1.69 -2.28 17.25
CA ARG A 103 -2.92 -1.50 17.06
C ARG A 103 -3.60 -1.84 15.72
N TRP A 104 -2.86 -1.95 14.61
CA TRP A 104 -3.44 -2.32 13.31
C TRP A 104 -3.94 -3.77 13.28
N ARG A 105 -3.25 -4.69 13.94
CA ARG A 105 -3.75 -6.05 14.13
C ARG A 105 -5.06 -6.09 14.89
N GLU A 106 -5.22 -5.33 15.96
CA GLU A 106 -6.48 -5.23 16.71
C GLU A 106 -7.62 -4.66 15.86
N LYS A 107 -7.33 -3.72 14.96
CA LYS A 107 -8.31 -3.19 14.01
C LYS A 107 -8.77 -4.24 12.98
N ALA A 108 -7.90 -5.16 12.58
CA ALA A 108 -8.13 -6.12 11.49
C ALA A 108 -8.64 -7.49 11.96
N VAL A 109 -8.12 -8.01 13.08
CA VAL A 109 -8.40 -9.38 13.56
C VAL A 109 -9.90 -9.59 13.81
N GLY A 110 -10.46 -10.63 13.19
CA GLY A 110 -11.86 -11.01 13.31
C GLY A 110 -12.87 -10.07 12.62
N LYS A 111 -12.38 -9.03 11.92
CA LYS A 111 -13.22 -8.05 11.21
C LYS A 111 -13.04 -8.11 9.71
N THR A 112 -11.86 -8.51 9.23
CA THR A 112 -11.52 -8.54 7.81
C THR A 112 -12.16 -9.74 7.12
N PHE A 113 -12.78 -9.54 5.96
CA PHE A 113 -13.47 -10.57 5.18
C PHE A 113 -12.61 -11.19 4.07
N CYS A 114 -11.44 -10.62 3.79
CA CYS A 114 -10.45 -11.16 2.84
C CYS A 114 -9.10 -11.36 3.54
N ASP A 115 -8.12 -11.92 2.84
CA ASP A 115 -6.76 -11.99 3.35
C ASP A 115 -6.19 -10.57 3.53
N TYR A 116 -5.32 -10.39 4.50
CA TYR A 116 -4.72 -9.09 4.75
C TYR A 116 -3.26 -9.19 5.22
N GLY A 117 -2.52 -8.14 4.94
CA GLY A 117 -1.15 -7.92 5.42
C GLY A 117 -0.93 -6.45 5.75
N PHE A 118 0.29 -6.13 6.19
CA PHE A 118 0.64 -4.77 6.54
C PHE A 118 1.98 -4.35 5.96
N HIS A 119 2.03 -3.10 5.48
CA HIS A 119 3.26 -2.33 5.41
C HIS A 119 3.48 -1.62 6.74
N MET A 120 4.73 -1.41 7.13
CA MET A 120 5.04 -0.62 8.31
C MET A 120 5.45 0.81 7.92
N THR A 121 4.73 1.80 8.41
CA THR A 121 5.12 3.20 8.28
C THR A 121 6.24 3.51 9.27
N ILE A 122 7.27 4.22 8.78
CA ILE A 122 8.34 4.80 9.60
C ILE A 122 8.22 6.32 9.47
N ASP A 123 7.79 6.96 10.53
CA ASP A 123 7.57 8.41 10.61
C ASP A 123 8.60 9.13 11.50
N ASP A 124 9.46 8.35 12.14
CA ASP A 124 10.62 8.82 12.91
C ASP A 124 11.82 7.89 12.66
N TRP A 125 13.03 8.43 12.63
CA TRP A 125 14.24 7.64 12.44
C TRP A 125 15.20 7.86 13.60
N ASN A 126 15.27 6.87 14.48
CA ASN A 126 16.12 6.87 15.66
C ASN A 126 16.63 5.44 15.97
N GLU A 127 17.50 5.30 16.95
CA GLU A 127 18.07 4.00 17.33
C GLU A 127 17.02 2.99 17.80
N GLY A 128 15.92 3.44 18.44
CA GLY A 128 14.82 2.59 18.87
C GLY A 128 14.11 1.97 17.65
N VAL A 129 13.69 2.80 16.70
CA VAL A 129 13.05 2.35 15.45
C VAL A 129 13.97 1.40 14.67
N ARG A 130 15.25 1.74 14.56
CA ARG A 130 16.23 0.90 13.89
C ARG A 130 16.36 -0.47 14.55
N ALA A 131 16.41 -0.52 15.88
CA ALA A 131 16.53 -1.76 16.65
C ALA A 131 15.31 -2.70 16.50
N GLU A 132 14.13 -2.15 16.21
CA GLU A 132 12.89 -2.93 16.03
C GLU A 132 12.75 -3.53 14.62
N LEU A 133 13.51 -3.07 13.61
CA LEU A 133 13.36 -3.56 12.24
C LEU A 133 13.50 -5.08 12.12
N PRO A 134 14.51 -5.75 12.71
CA PRO A 134 14.62 -7.21 12.62
C PRO A 134 13.39 -7.94 13.17
N GLU A 135 12.76 -7.40 14.21
CA GLU A 135 11.53 -7.97 14.77
C GLU A 135 10.34 -7.79 13.80
N MET A 136 10.25 -6.67 13.07
CA MET A 136 9.24 -6.49 12.02
C MET A 136 9.37 -7.57 10.95
N PHE A 137 10.60 -7.87 10.51
CA PHE A 137 10.85 -8.96 9.55
C PHE A 137 10.46 -10.32 10.12
N ALA A 138 10.79 -10.61 11.38
CA ALA A 138 10.41 -11.86 12.05
C ALA A 138 8.88 -12.02 12.12
N GLN A 139 8.14 -10.92 12.20
CA GLN A 139 6.68 -10.88 12.18
C GLN A 139 6.06 -10.86 10.77
N GLY A 140 6.87 -11.02 9.71
CA GLY A 140 6.42 -11.08 8.32
C GLY A 140 6.28 -9.71 7.63
N ILE A 141 6.67 -8.61 8.27
CA ILE A 141 6.67 -7.28 7.67
C ILE A 141 8.01 -7.05 6.96
N SER A 142 8.00 -7.06 5.63
CA SER A 142 9.19 -6.84 4.79
C SER A 142 9.07 -5.62 3.89
N SER A 143 7.96 -4.93 3.95
CA SER A 143 7.68 -3.72 3.19
C SER A 143 7.33 -2.56 4.11
N PHE A 144 7.88 -1.39 3.77
CA PHE A 144 7.84 -0.21 4.62
C PHE A 144 7.35 1.00 3.84
N LYS A 145 6.87 2.02 4.56
CA LYS A 145 6.40 3.27 3.98
C LYS A 145 7.08 4.46 4.64
N LEU A 146 7.60 5.36 3.81
CA LEU A 146 8.17 6.64 4.22
C LEU A 146 7.44 7.80 3.54
N TYR A 147 7.54 8.98 4.12
CA TYR A 147 6.89 10.18 3.63
C TYR A 147 7.87 11.34 3.50
N MET A 148 7.78 12.07 2.39
CA MET A 148 8.48 13.33 2.16
C MET A 148 7.57 14.54 2.37
N THR A 149 6.38 14.32 2.90
CA THR A 149 5.39 15.35 3.24
C THR A 149 4.63 14.95 4.51
N TYR A 150 3.66 15.76 4.93
CA TYR A 150 2.87 15.64 6.15
C TYR A 150 3.71 15.75 7.43
N PRO A 151 3.59 16.87 8.18
CA PRO A 151 4.47 17.16 9.34
C PRO A 151 4.59 16.05 10.38
N ALA A 152 3.51 15.27 10.57
CA ALA A 152 3.51 14.15 11.50
C ALA A 152 4.29 12.92 11.01
N MET A 153 4.54 12.79 9.69
CA MET A 153 5.13 11.61 9.06
C MET A 153 6.44 11.91 8.31
N LEU A 154 6.75 13.20 8.11
CA LEU A 154 7.87 13.65 7.29
C LEU A 154 9.20 13.18 7.86
N LEU A 155 10.00 12.51 7.01
CA LEU A 155 11.42 12.27 7.21
C LEU A 155 12.27 13.22 6.36
N GLY A 156 13.35 13.73 6.95
CA GLY A 156 14.37 14.50 6.23
C GLY A 156 15.25 13.60 5.36
N ASP A 157 15.98 14.22 4.41
CA ASP A 157 16.83 13.51 3.44
C ASP A 157 17.87 12.59 4.10
N ARG A 158 18.45 13.02 5.25
CA ARG A 158 19.40 12.23 6.03
C ARG A 158 18.74 10.94 6.54
N ASP A 159 17.55 11.06 7.08
CA ASP A 159 16.85 9.93 7.73
C ASP A 159 16.29 8.98 6.68
N LEU A 160 15.81 9.50 5.54
CA LEU A 160 15.49 8.71 4.34
C LEU A 160 16.69 7.88 3.87
N TYR A 161 17.87 8.49 3.77
CA TYR A 161 19.10 7.78 3.37
C TYR A 161 19.43 6.61 4.30
N TRP A 162 19.39 6.83 5.62
CA TRP A 162 19.73 5.79 6.58
C TRP A 162 18.66 4.70 6.66
N ALA A 163 17.38 5.08 6.62
CA ALA A 163 16.28 4.13 6.61
C ALA A 163 16.35 3.20 5.38
N LEU A 164 16.52 3.76 4.19
CA LEU A 164 16.65 2.99 2.95
C LEU A 164 17.86 2.03 3.00
N LYS A 165 18.99 2.50 3.51
CA LYS A 165 20.20 1.68 3.63
C LYS A 165 20.03 0.50 4.59
N GLU A 166 19.40 0.73 5.73
CA GLU A 166 19.13 -0.32 6.72
C GLU A 166 18.11 -1.33 6.18
N LEU A 167 17.00 -0.86 5.62
CA LEU A 167 15.97 -1.71 5.04
C LEU A 167 16.53 -2.60 3.91
N LYS A 168 17.39 -2.05 3.04
CA LYS A 168 18.09 -2.85 2.03
C LYS A 168 18.91 -3.96 2.65
N THR A 169 19.65 -3.67 3.72
CA THR A 169 20.51 -4.66 4.39
C THR A 169 19.70 -5.84 4.94
N LEU A 170 18.48 -5.55 5.40
CA LEU A 170 17.54 -6.56 5.90
C LEU A 170 16.72 -7.25 4.80
N GLY A 171 16.87 -6.86 3.53
CA GLY A 171 16.11 -7.40 2.40
C GLY A 171 14.71 -6.83 2.24
N GLY A 172 14.43 -5.67 2.83
CA GLY A 172 13.15 -4.98 2.74
C GLY A 172 13.02 -4.12 1.49
N ILE A 173 11.77 -3.75 1.20
CA ILE A 173 11.41 -2.79 0.16
C ILE A 173 10.70 -1.59 0.79
N CYS A 174 10.90 -0.41 0.23
CA CYS A 174 10.30 0.82 0.73
C CYS A 174 9.48 1.53 -0.33
N GLY A 175 8.21 1.80 -0.02
CA GLY A 175 7.35 2.72 -0.75
C GLY A 175 7.47 4.14 -0.17
N VAL A 176 7.56 5.16 -1.01
CA VAL A 176 7.73 6.54 -0.54
C VAL A 176 6.69 7.46 -1.17
N HIS A 177 6.00 8.23 -0.33
CA HIS A 177 5.14 9.33 -0.76
C HIS A 177 6.01 10.57 -1.03
N CYS A 178 6.03 11.02 -2.27
CA CYS A 178 6.95 12.07 -2.75
C CYS A 178 6.20 13.37 -3.02
N GLU A 179 6.34 14.35 -2.14
CA GLU A 179 5.93 15.73 -2.36
C GLU A 179 6.89 16.68 -1.65
N ASN A 180 7.10 17.89 -2.21
CA ASN A 180 7.92 18.93 -1.58
C ASN A 180 7.15 19.65 -0.46
N ALA A 181 7.28 19.13 0.76
CA ALA A 181 6.57 19.65 1.93
C ALA A 181 6.84 21.15 2.20
N GLY A 182 8.07 21.61 1.99
CA GLY A 182 8.46 22.98 2.28
C GLY A 182 7.68 23.97 1.42
N VAL A 183 7.66 23.75 0.11
CA VAL A 183 6.95 24.63 -0.82
C VAL A 183 5.44 24.51 -0.65
N ILE A 184 4.92 23.29 -0.53
CA ILE A 184 3.49 23.04 -0.31
C ILE A 184 2.99 23.78 0.94
N ASN A 185 3.71 23.69 2.06
CA ASN A 185 3.32 24.35 3.29
C ASN A 185 3.30 25.89 3.14
N GLY A 186 4.26 26.46 2.38
CA GLY A 186 4.26 27.88 2.01
C GLY A 186 3.00 28.28 1.22
N MET A 187 2.72 27.54 0.14
CA MET A 187 1.53 27.78 -0.70
C MET A 187 0.23 27.62 0.08
N VAL A 188 0.14 26.63 0.97
CA VAL A 188 -1.01 26.44 1.86
C VAL A 188 -1.17 27.63 2.82
N ALA A 189 -0.08 28.14 3.38
CA ALA A 189 -0.12 29.31 4.25
C ALA A 189 -0.62 30.57 3.50
N GLU A 190 -0.16 30.79 2.26
CA GLU A 190 -0.62 31.88 1.40
C GLU A 190 -2.13 31.80 1.12
N LYS A 191 -2.63 30.60 0.73
CA LYS A 191 -4.07 30.36 0.50
C LYS A 191 -4.91 30.64 1.75
N LYS A 192 -4.45 30.17 2.91
CA LYS A 192 -5.11 30.43 4.19
C LYS A 192 -5.15 31.94 4.52
N ALA A 193 -4.05 32.64 4.33
CA ALA A 193 -3.97 34.08 4.57
C ALA A 193 -4.90 34.87 3.63
N ALA A 194 -5.09 34.42 2.40
CA ALA A 194 -6.04 34.98 1.45
C ALA A 194 -7.50 34.61 1.71
N GLY A 195 -7.81 33.77 2.69
CA GLY A 195 -9.16 33.28 2.97
C GLY A 195 -9.68 32.24 1.96
N GLU A 196 -8.81 31.69 1.10
CA GLU A 196 -9.15 30.69 0.08
C GLU A 196 -9.17 29.28 0.68
N LEU A 197 -10.21 28.97 1.47
CA LEU A 197 -10.33 27.71 2.23
C LEU A 197 -11.14 26.61 1.52
N SER A 198 -11.54 26.85 0.28
CA SER A 198 -12.29 25.88 -0.53
C SER A 198 -11.45 24.63 -0.83
N PRO A 199 -12.06 23.44 -0.91
CA PRO A 199 -11.38 22.23 -1.40
C PRO A 199 -10.69 22.39 -2.75
N ALA A 200 -11.16 23.30 -3.62
CA ALA A 200 -10.54 23.66 -4.89
C ALA A 200 -9.14 24.26 -4.76
N SER A 201 -8.76 24.76 -3.58
CA SER A 201 -7.41 25.25 -3.30
C SER A 201 -6.39 24.12 -3.09
N HIS A 202 -6.84 22.91 -2.78
CA HIS A 202 -5.95 21.77 -2.54
C HIS A 202 -5.03 21.46 -3.73
N PRO A 203 -5.54 21.22 -4.95
CA PRO A 203 -4.68 20.97 -6.11
C PRO A 203 -3.82 22.18 -6.51
N GLN A 204 -4.24 23.40 -6.18
CA GLN A 204 -3.47 24.62 -6.46
C GLN A 204 -2.22 24.74 -5.60
N THR A 205 -2.21 24.13 -4.41
CA THR A 205 -1.07 24.10 -3.50
C THR A 205 -0.17 22.87 -3.68
N ARG A 206 -0.55 21.97 -4.60
CA ARG A 206 0.19 20.73 -4.93
C ARG A 206 0.32 20.55 -6.45
N PRO A 207 0.96 21.51 -7.14
CA PRO A 207 1.17 21.38 -8.58
C PRO A 207 2.11 20.19 -8.89
N PRO A 208 1.95 19.54 -10.06
CA PRO A 208 2.70 18.32 -10.42
C PRO A 208 4.21 18.41 -10.27
N TYR A 209 4.83 19.55 -10.57
CA TYR A 209 6.27 19.73 -10.44
C TYR A 209 6.81 19.59 -9.01
N LEU A 210 5.97 19.72 -7.97
CA LEU A 210 6.39 19.50 -6.57
C LEU A 210 6.47 18.01 -6.21
N GLU A 211 5.65 17.16 -6.84
CA GLU A 211 5.83 15.72 -6.81
C GLU A 211 7.08 15.32 -7.62
N ALA A 212 7.24 15.84 -8.83
CA ALA A 212 8.39 15.53 -9.71
C ALA A 212 9.73 15.90 -9.05
N GLU A 213 9.82 17.07 -8.39
CA GLU A 213 11.02 17.44 -7.63
C GLU A 213 11.32 16.42 -6.53
N ALA A 214 10.34 16.09 -5.71
CA ALA A 214 10.51 15.15 -4.61
C ALA A 214 10.88 13.73 -5.09
N VAL A 215 10.28 13.25 -6.19
CA VAL A 215 10.65 11.99 -6.85
C VAL A 215 12.11 12.04 -7.31
N GLY A 216 12.52 13.09 -8.04
CA GLY A 216 13.89 13.26 -8.49
C GLY A 216 14.89 13.26 -7.33
N ARG A 217 14.58 13.95 -6.24
CA ARG A 217 15.37 14.00 -5.01
C ARG A 217 15.46 12.62 -4.34
N LEU A 218 14.33 11.93 -4.17
CA LEU A 218 14.31 10.59 -3.59
C LEU A 218 15.16 9.60 -4.40
N LEU A 219 15.07 9.62 -5.73
CA LEU A 219 15.86 8.72 -6.59
C LEU A 219 17.37 8.95 -6.42
N ARG A 220 17.82 10.18 -6.17
CA ARG A 220 19.24 10.46 -5.85
C ARG A 220 19.63 9.95 -4.48
N ILE A 221 18.76 10.07 -3.48
CA ILE A 221 18.96 9.50 -2.14
C ILE A 221 19.02 7.97 -2.22
N ALA A 222 18.10 7.35 -2.93
CA ALA A 222 18.05 5.90 -3.13
C ALA A 222 19.30 5.39 -3.89
N GLN A 223 19.78 6.13 -4.90
CA GLN A 223 21.02 5.83 -5.61
C GLN A 223 22.21 5.87 -4.65
N ALA A 224 22.31 6.90 -3.80
CA ALA A 224 23.37 7.02 -2.80
C ALA A 224 23.31 5.89 -1.76
N ALA A 225 22.11 5.50 -1.32
CA ALA A 225 21.88 4.37 -0.42
C ALA A 225 22.04 3.01 -1.13
N GLN A 226 22.09 2.99 -2.46
CA GLN A 226 22.05 1.81 -3.31
C GLN A 226 20.84 0.89 -2.98
N ALA A 227 19.71 1.48 -2.61
CA ALA A 227 18.51 0.79 -2.19
C ALA A 227 17.41 0.87 -3.26
N PRO A 228 16.65 -0.21 -3.51
CA PRO A 228 15.46 -0.14 -4.34
C PRO A 228 14.37 0.66 -3.59
N VAL A 229 13.58 1.41 -4.36
CA VAL A 229 12.41 2.14 -3.84
C VAL A 229 11.22 1.97 -4.76
N ILE A 230 10.03 2.13 -4.21
CA ILE A 230 8.78 2.25 -4.96
C ILE A 230 8.28 3.67 -4.78
N ILE A 231 8.07 4.38 -5.87
CA ILE A 231 7.31 5.63 -5.82
C ILE A 231 5.84 5.23 -5.79
N VAL A 232 5.19 5.45 -4.64
CA VAL A 232 3.78 5.07 -4.52
C VAL A 232 2.89 6.10 -5.22
N HIS A 233 1.74 5.65 -5.75
CA HIS A 233 0.69 6.49 -6.36
C HIS A 233 1.24 7.66 -7.21
N LEU A 234 2.26 7.40 -8.05
CA LEU A 234 2.82 8.37 -8.99
C LEU A 234 1.73 8.88 -9.95
N THR A 235 1.51 10.19 -9.99
CA THR A 235 0.30 10.75 -10.62
C THR A 235 0.55 11.66 -11.82
N ASN A 236 1.80 11.95 -12.16
CA ASN A 236 2.11 12.86 -13.28
C ASN A 236 3.28 12.39 -14.15
N GLY A 237 3.28 12.84 -15.41
CA GLY A 237 4.26 12.42 -16.41
C GLY A 237 5.64 13.07 -16.25
N GLU A 238 5.76 14.20 -15.52
CA GLU A 238 7.06 14.82 -15.24
C GLU A 238 7.85 14.02 -14.19
N ALA A 239 7.13 13.39 -13.26
CA ALA A 239 7.72 12.54 -12.24
C ALA A 239 8.08 11.13 -12.75
N LEU A 240 7.51 10.67 -13.87
CA LEU A 240 7.79 9.39 -14.52
C LEU A 240 9.10 9.45 -15.33
#